data_bd96abf6f37ee0226cb1c7039b13c778
#
_entry.id   bd96abf6f37ee0226cb1c7039b13c778
#
_cell.length_a   1.000
_cell.length_b   1.000
_cell.length_c   1.000
_cell.angle_alpha   90.00
_cell.angle_beta   90.00
_cell.angle_gamma   90.00
#
_symmetry.space_group_name_H-M   'P 1'
#
loop_
_entity.id
_entity.type
_entity.pdbx_description
1 polymer ?
#
loop_
_entity_poly.entity_id
_entity_poly.type
_entity_poly.pdbx_seq_one_letter_code
_entity_poly.pdbx_strand_id
1 'polypeptide(L)'
;MGDNMNMISERIRYLPATNDPLSADVFCIEGDKYYYVYDVGNDDRSLRYINQIGKEKVVILSHHHKDHTGNIAGLRYRDLYVGKKTCEVIGKGIIVEDTLTINDGVIIDVIHCTSPHTDGSLIITVDNEFTLIADLYFTRPPFEREKAMKMIESLRRIDTKYFVISHQEDEKAIPKDKLITELTAYFNQ
;
A
#
# COMPACT_ATOMS: atom_id res chain seq x y z
N MET A 1 -21.45 -3.50 15.77
CA MET A 1 -20.16 -3.69 16.44
C MET A 1 -19.16 -3.01 15.55
N GLY A 2 -18.49 -1.96 16.02
CA GLY A 2 -17.50 -1.28 15.18
C GLY A 2 -16.31 -2.21 14.95
N ASP A 3 -15.99 -2.45 13.70
CA ASP A 3 -14.75 -3.15 13.34
C ASP A 3 -13.60 -2.31 13.89
N ASN A 4 -12.92 -2.80 14.93
CA ASN A 4 -11.81 -2.09 15.52
C ASN A 4 -10.66 -2.10 14.53
N MET A 5 -10.34 -0.92 13.98
CA MET A 5 -9.09 -0.72 13.25
C MET A 5 -7.92 -0.74 14.21
N ASN A 6 -6.86 -1.38 13.77
CA ASN A 6 -5.57 -1.25 14.42
C ASN A 6 -4.93 0.11 14.06
N MET A 7 -4.09 0.62 14.93
CA MET A 7 -3.47 1.93 14.76
C MET A 7 -1.95 1.77 14.59
N ILE A 8 -1.40 2.43 13.60
CA ILE A 8 0.06 2.56 13.39
C ILE A 8 0.53 3.90 13.96
N SER A 9 -0.22 4.96 13.68
CA SER A 9 0.02 6.31 14.21
C SER A 9 -1.32 7.03 14.43
N GLU A 10 -1.30 8.26 14.91
CA GLU A 10 -2.52 9.06 15.07
C GLU A 10 -3.31 9.21 13.75
N ARG A 11 -2.61 9.25 12.62
CA ARG A 11 -3.20 9.45 11.28
C ARG A 11 -3.36 8.17 10.48
N ILE A 12 -2.65 7.10 10.81
CA ILE A 12 -2.64 5.85 10.04
C ILE A 12 -3.31 4.74 10.84
N ARG A 13 -4.41 4.23 10.30
CA ARG A 13 -5.13 3.07 10.82
C ARG A 13 -5.24 2.00 9.75
N TYR A 14 -5.48 0.76 10.13
CA TYR A 14 -5.68 -0.31 9.16
C TYR A 14 -6.66 -1.38 9.65
N LEU A 15 -7.36 -1.98 8.67
CA LEU A 15 -8.06 -3.24 8.84
C LEU A 15 -7.07 -4.36 8.50
N PRO A 16 -6.88 -5.34 9.38
CA PRO A 16 -5.97 -6.45 9.12
C PRO A 16 -6.41 -7.31 7.93
N ALA A 17 -5.44 -7.86 7.22
CA ALA A 17 -5.64 -8.87 6.19
C ALA A 17 -6.47 -10.07 6.69
N THR A 18 -7.09 -10.78 5.76
CA THR A 18 -7.81 -12.03 6.03
C THR A 18 -7.36 -13.13 5.09
N ASN A 19 -7.53 -14.40 5.49
CA ASN A 19 -7.15 -15.56 4.68
C ASN A 19 -8.36 -16.19 3.94
N ASP A 20 -9.58 -15.94 4.40
CA ASP A 20 -10.81 -16.45 3.77
C ASP A 20 -11.96 -15.43 3.87
N PRO A 21 -12.27 -14.74 2.76
CA PRO A 21 -11.49 -14.71 1.51
C PRO A 21 -10.11 -14.06 1.73
N LEU A 22 -9.14 -14.39 0.87
CA LEU A 22 -7.86 -13.69 0.90
C LEU A 22 -8.08 -12.21 0.61
N SER A 23 -7.66 -11.37 1.54
CA SER A 23 -7.82 -9.92 1.47
C SER A 23 -6.61 -9.26 2.14
N ALA A 24 -6.03 -8.29 1.47
CA ALA A 24 -4.91 -7.52 1.99
C ALA A 24 -5.34 -6.59 3.13
N ASP A 25 -4.36 -6.07 3.87
CA ASP A 25 -4.61 -4.96 4.79
C ASP A 25 -5.13 -3.75 4.03
N VAL A 26 -6.12 -3.09 4.62
CA VAL A 26 -6.65 -1.81 4.12
C VAL A 26 -6.14 -0.70 5.02
N PHE A 27 -5.26 0.14 4.51
CA PHE A 27 -4.73 1.25 5.27
C PHE A 27 -5.54 2.52 5.00
N CYS A 28 -5.80 3.25 6.05
CA CYS A 28 -6.61 4.47 6.03
C CYS A 28 -5.81 5.61 6.66
N ILE A 29 -5.62 6.69 5.91
CA ILE A 29 -4.90 7.89 6.34
C ILE A 29 -5.87 9.07 6.37
N GLU A 30 -5.95 9.74 7.51
CA GLU A 30 -6.85 10.87 7.68
C GLU A 30 -6.15 12.18 7.31
N GLY A 31 -6.59 12.81 6.21
CA GLY A 31 -6.25 14.18 5.86
C GLY A 31 -7.28 15.18 6.37
N ASP A 32 -7.03 16.48 6.17
CA ASP A 32 -7.94 17.54 6.59
C ASP A 32 -9.26 17.50 5.79
N LYS A 33 -9.18 17.35 4.48
CA LYS A 33 -10.34 17.33 3.56
C LYS A 33 -10.78 15.93 3.20
N TYR A 34 -9.82 15.04 2.91
CA TYR A 34 -10.06 13.73 2.35
C TYR A 34 -9.63 12.61 3.29
N TYR A 35 -10.12 11.42 2.97
CA TYR A 35 -9.67 10.18 3.58
C TYR A 35 -8.95 9.36 2.52
N TYR A 36 -7.69 9.06 2.74
CA TYR A 36 -6.87 8.30 1.79
C TYR A 36 -6.92 6.83 2.16
N VAL A 37 -7.27 5.99 1.19
CA VAL A 37 -7.38 4.55 1.36
C VAL A 37 -6.31 3.88 0.47
N TYR A 38 -5.35 3.25 1.10
CA TYR A 38 -4.30 2.49 0.42
C TYR A 38 -4.67 1.01 0.45
N ASP A 39 -4.95 0.47 -0.74
CA ASP A 39 -5.62 -0.79 -1.01
C ASP A 39 -7.05 -0.87 -0.44
N VAL A 40 -7.86 -1.73 -1.02
CA VAL A 40 -9.30 -1.78 -0.68
C VAL A 40 -9.78 -3.16 -0.24
N GLY A 41 -8.86 -4.14 -0.20
CA GLY A 41 -9.20 -5.50 0.18
C GLY A 41 -10.10 -6.22 -0.82
N ASN A 42 -10.57 -7.40 -0.43
CA ASN A 42 -11.45 -8.27 -1.22
C ASN A 42 -12.55 -8.92 -0.36
N ASP A 43 -12.75 -8.45 0.85
CA ASP A 43 -13.72 -8.97 1.82
C ASP A 43 -14.82 -7.96 2.12
N ASP A 44 -15.99 -8.47 2.57
CA ASP A 44 -17.16 -7.64 2.87
C ASP A 44 -16.94 -6.68 4.05
N ARG A 45 -16.05 -7.02 4.99
CA ARG A 45 -15.74 -6.17 6.15
C ARG A 45 -15.06 -4.89 5.67
N SER A 46 -14.03 -5.04 4.83
CA SER A 46 -13.29 -3.93 4.23
C SER A 46 -14.20 -3.05 3.38
N LEU A 47 -15.05 -3.66 2.54
CA LEU A 47 -16.03 -2.94 1.73
C LEU A 47 -17.00 -2.10 2.58
N ARG A 48 -17.60 -2.72 3.60
CA ARG A 48 -18.52 -2.02 4.51
C ARG A 48 -17.84 -0.87 5.23
N TYR A 49 -16.65 -1.13 5.78
CA TYR A 49 -15.89 -0.13 6.51
C TYR A 49 -15.59 1.10 5.64
N ILE A 50 -14.99 0.89 4.46
CA ILE A 50 -14.62 1.99 3.56
C ILE A 50 -15.87 2.80 3.17
N ASN A 51 -17.01 2.14 2.90
CA ASN A 51 -18.25 2.82 2.55
C ASN A 51 -18.86 3.64 3.70
N GLN A 52 -18.56 3.30 4.96
CA GLN A 52 -19.02 4.04 6.15
C GLN A 52 -18.19 5.29 6.46
N ILE A 53 -17.01 5.45 5.85
CA ILE A 53 -16.20 6.66 6.03
C ILE A 53 -16.99 7.88 5.52
N GLY A 54 -17.25 8.84 6.41
CA GLY A 54 -18.06 10.02 6.13
C GLY A 54 -17.38 11.08 5.26
N LYS A 55 -16.04 11.12 5.23
CA LYS A 55 -15.25 12.01 4.37
C LYS A 55 -15.19 11.46 2.93
N GLU A 56 -15.03 12.35 1.97
CA GLU A 56 -14.73 11.98 0.59
C GLU A 56 -13.39 11.23 0.51
N LYS A 57 -13.36 10.16 -0.27
CA LYS A 57 -12.23 9.22 -0.32
C LYS A 57 -11.38 9.40 -1.57
N VAL A 58 -10.08 9.33 -1.39
CA VAL A 58 -9.08 9.15 -2.45
C VAL A 58 -8.49 7.75 -2.28
N VAL A 59 -8.55 6.94 -3.32
CA VAL A 59 -8.04 5.57 -3.29
C VAL A 59 -6.71 5.51 -4.00
N ILE A 60 -5.76 4.78 -3.42
CA ILE A 60 -4.45 4.49 -4.01
C ILE A 60 -4.31 2.96 -3.99
N LEU A 61 -4.13 2.34 -5.15
CA LEU A 61 -3.91 0.89 -5.23
C LEU A 61 -2.44 0.59 -5.40
N SER A 62 -1.92 -0.25 -4.52
CA SER A 62 -0.51 -0.66 -4.56
C SER A 62 -0.17 -1.42 -5.83
N HIS A 63 -1.00 -2.39 -6.22
CA HIS A 63 -0.85 -3.21 -7.42
C HIS A 63 -2.19 -3.89 -7.79
N HIS A 64 -2.20 -4.73 -8.83
CA HIS A 64 -3.42 -5.20 -9.45
C HIS A 64 -4.00 -6.51 -8.89
N HIS A 65 -3.37 -7.16 -7.90
CA HIS A 65 -3.88 -8.41 -7.36
C HIS A 65 -5.24 -8.23 -6.67
N LYS A 66 -6.08 -9.26 -6.77
CA LYS A 66 -7.48 -9.19 -6.38
C LYS A 66 -7.68 -8.91 -4.88
N ASP A 67 -6.84 -9.46 -4.04
CA ASP A 67 -6.87 -9.25 -2.59
C ASP A 67 -6.61 -7.80 -2.17
N HIS A 68 -5.96 -7.00 -3.04
CA HIS A 68 -5.75 -5.56 -2.88
C HIS A 68 -6.84 -4.71 -3.56
N THR A 69 -7.44 -5.20 -4.64
CA THR A 69 -8.31 -4.41 -5.54
C THR A 69 -9.75 -4.85 -5.58
N GLY A 70 -10.11 -5.99 -4.99
CA GLY A 70 -11.38 -6.67 -5.20
C GLY A 70 -12.61 -5.81 -4.93
N ASN A 71 -12.54 -4.93 -3.95
CA ASN A 71 -13.65 -4.08 -3.54
C ASN A 71 -13.82 -2.80 -4.36
N ILE A 72 -12.90 -2.47 -5.29
CA ILE A 72 -12.89 -1.18 -5.99
C ILE A 72 -14.18 -0.87 -6.78
N ALA A 73 -14.88 -1.89 -7.25
CA ALA A 73 -16.13 -1.73 -7.98
C ALA A 73 -17.32 -1.33 -7.07
N GLY A 74 -17.25 -1.68 -5.78
CA GLY A 74 -18.29 -1.40 -4.78
C GLY A 74 -18.09 -0.10 -4.01
N LEU A 75 -17.07 0.69 -4.33
CA LEU A 75 -16.72 1.89 -3.61
C LEU A 75 -17.09 3.17 -4.38
N ARG A 76 -17.43 4.21 -3.59
CA ARG A 76 -17.51 5.60 -4.07
C ARG A 76 -16.25 6.34 -3.61
N TYR A 77 -15.53 6.92 -4.55
CA TYR A 77 -14.31 7.69 -4.29
C TYR A 77 -14.23 8.86 -5.28
N ARG A 78 -13.47 9.87 -4.93
CA ARG A 78 -13.20 11.05 -5.75
C ARG A 78 -12.17 10.70 -6.83
N ASP A 79 -10.98 10.29 -6.41
CA ASP A 79 -9.85 10.00 -7.27
C ASP A 79 -9.33 8.59 -6.97
N LEU A 80 -8.76 7.95 -8.00
CA LEU A 80 -8.14 6.64 -7.93
C LEU A 80 -6.75 6.74 -8.56
N TYR A 81 -5.70 6.58 -7.75
CA TYR A 81 -4.32 6.55 -8.21
C TYR A 81 -3.83 5.11 -8.33
N VAL A 82 -3.18 4.80 -9.44
CA VAL A 82 -2.74 3.46 -9.80
C VAL A 82 -1.42 3.48 -10.57
N GLY A 83 -0.66 2.41 -10.52
CA GLY A 83 0.42 2.18 -11.47
C GLY A 83 -0.11 1.74 -12.84
N LYS A 84 0.71 1.87 -13.88
CA LYS A 84 0.33 1.57 -15.27
C LYS A 84 -0.28 0.17 -15.43
N LYS A 85 0.39 -0.86 -14.89
CA LYS A 85 -0.10 -2.25 -14.98
C LYS A 85 -1.44 -2.45 -14.28
N THR A 86 -1.63 -1.84 -13.13
CA THR A 86 -2.90 -1.86 -12.39
C THR A 86 -4.01 -1.19 -13.20
N CYS A 87 -3.73 -0.04 -13.84
CA CYS A 87 -4.68 0.64 -14.72
C CYS A 87 -5.10 -0.24 -15.91
N GLU A 88 -4.16 -0.94 -16.53
CA GLU A 88 -4.43 -1.88 -17.63
C GLU A 88 -5.37 -3.01 -17.20
N VAL A 89 -5.18 -3.57 -16.00
CA VAL A 89 -5.97 -4.71 -15.50
C VAL A 89 -7.36 -4.29 -15.04
N ILE A 90 -7.48 -3.18 -14.29
CA ILE A 90 -8.78 -2.74 -13.74
C ILE A 90 -9.55 -1.79 -14.67
N GLY A 91 -8.92 -1.32 -15.75
CA GLY A 91 -9.53 -0.50 -16.80
C GLY A 91 -9.81 0.95 -16.41
N LYS A 92 -9.25 1.47 -15.30
CA LYS A 92 -9.48 2.83 -14.80
C LYS A 92 -8.41 3.30 -13.83
N GLY A 93 -8.35 4.61 -13.58
CA GLY A 93 -7.48 5.25 -12.62
C GLY A 93 -6.54 6.28 -13.24
N ILE A 94 -5.98 7.14 -12.39
CA ILE A 94 -4.97 8.13 -12.74
C ILE A 94 -3.61 7.47 -12.56
N ILE A 95 -2.85 7.35 -13.64
CA ILE A 95 -1.55 6.66 -13.62
C ILE A 95 -0.51 7.56 -12.94
N VAL A 96 0.19 6.99 -11.96
CA VAL A 96 1.37 7.59 -11.34
C VAL A 96 2.61 6.90 -11.92
N GLU A 97 3.39 7.63 -12.72
CA GLU A 97 4.59 7.09 -13.38
C GLU A 97 5.87 7.27 -12.58
N ASP A 98 5.96 8.36 -11.79
CA ASP A 98 7.10 8.67 -10.93
C ASP A 98 6.66 8.88 -9.48
N THR A 99 6.52 10.14 -9.06
CA THR A 99 6.07 10.52 -7.72
C THR A 99 4.98 11.58 -7.81
N LEU A 100 3.92 11.40 -7.04
CA LEU A 100 2.86 12.38 -6.83
C LEU A 100 2.83 12.76 -5.35
N THR A 101 3.06 14.03 -5.04
CA THR A 101 2.93 14.56 -3.67
C THR A 101 1.53 15.13 -3.45
N ILE A 102 0.88 14.70 -2.38
CA ILE A 102 -0.40 15.21 -1.90
C ILE A 102 -0.14 15.91 -0.55
N ASN A 103 -0.69 17.11 -0.39
CA ASN A 103 -0.64 17.85 0.87
C ASN A 103 -2.08 18.21 1.29
N ASP A 104 -2.54 17.56 2.36
CA ASP A 104 -3.90 17.73 2.92
C ASP A 104 -3.86 17.65 4.45
N GLY A 105 -3.04 18.51 5.08
CA GLY A 105 -2.76 18.44 6.52
C GLY A 105 -1.94 17.20 6.92
N VAL A 106 -1.68 16.33 5.97
CA VAL A 106 -0.76 15.20 5.96
C VAL A 106 -0.03 15.21 4.63
N ILE A 107 1.25 14.90 4.61
CA ILE A 107 2.03 14.79 3.37
C ILE A 107 2.05 13.32 2.96
N ILE A 108 1.53 13.03 1.76
CA ILE A 108 1.55 11.69 1.18
C ILE A 108 2.27 11.74 -0.17
N ASP A 109 3.40 11.05 -0.27
CA ASP A 109 4.05 10.81 -1.55
C ASP A 109 3.64 9.45 -2.08
N VAL A 110 2.98 9.43 -3.23
CA VAL A 110 2.65 8.21 -3.98
C VAL A 110 3.78 7.98 -4.96
N ILE A 111 4.52 6.89 -4.79
CA ILE A 111 5.78 6.65 -5.49
C ILE A 111 5.68 5.36 -6.32
N HIS A 112 5.98 5.45 -7.62
CA HIS A 112 6.16 4.25 -8.43
C HIS A 112 7.44 3.52 -8.02
N CYS A 113 7.33 2.22 -7.76
CA CYS A 113 8.45 1.40 -7.34
C CYS A 113 8.58 0.13 -8.18
N THR A 114 9.79 -0.15 -8.65
CA THR A 114 10.09 -1.44 -9.27
C THR A 114 9.94 -2.55 -8.23
N SER A 115 9.29 -3.65 -8.61
CA SER A 115 9.01 -4.76 -7.71
C SER A 115 9.25 -6.10 -8.39
N PRO A 116 9.84 -7.09 -7.69
CA PRO A 116 9.88 -8.46 -8.16
C PRO A 116 8.53 -9.18 -8.01
N HIS A 117 7.57 -8.60 -7.29
CA HIS A 117 6.24 -9.14 -7.08
C HIS A 117 5.35 -8.90 -8.31
N THR A 118 5.27 -7.64 -8.75
CA THR A 118 4.47 -7.25 -9.93
C THR A 118 4.94 -5.92 -10.50
N ASP A 119 4.74 -5.74 -11.81
CA ASP A 119 5.05 -4.48 -12.47
C ASP A 119 4.04 -3.39 -12.10
N GLY A 120 4.52 -2.13 -12.07
CA GLY A 120 3.67 -0.97 -11.84
C GLY A 120 3.18 -0.83 -10.39
N SER A 121 3.96 -1.31 -9.43
CA SER A 121 3.64 -1.16 -8.01
C SER A 121 3.79 0.28 -7.56
N LEU A 122 2.83 0.72 -6.73
CA LEU A 122 2.88 1.99 -6.00
C LEU A 122 3.11 1.73 -4.52
N ILE A 123 3.95 2.55 -3.92
CA ILE A 123 4.11 2.64 -2.47
C ILE A 123 3.74 4.05 -2.04
N ILE A 124 3.42 4.24 -0.77
CA ILE A 124 3.16 5.59 -0.25
C ILE A 124 4.01 5.88 0.97
N THR A 125 4.58 7.09 1.05
CA THR A 125 5.13 7.63 2.29
C THR A 125 4.11 8.56 2.95
N VAL A 126 4.08 8.55 4.27
CA VAL A 126 3.22 9.41 5.08
C VAL A 126 4.10 10.20 6.04
N ASP A 127 4.10 11.53 5.91
CA ASP A 127 4.85 12.51 6.73
C ASP A 127 6.35 12.18 6.87
N ASN A 128 6.98 11.53 5.88
CA ASN A 128 8.37 11.04 5.91
C ASN A 128 8.68 10.16 7.13
N GLU A 129 7.67 9.56 7.72
CA GLU A 129 7.83 8.69 8.88
C GLU A 129 7.52 7.23 8.57
N PHE A 130 6.41 6.97 7.88
CA PHE A 130 5.97 5.62 7.52
C PHE A 130 5.88 5.46 6.01
N THR A 131 6.42 4.36 5.48
CA THR A 131 6.23 3.98 4.08
C THR A 131 5.48 2.67 4.00
N LEU A 132 4.28 2.70 3.42
CA LEU A 132 3.46 1.53 3.18
C LEU A 132 3.87 0.91 1.85
N ILE A 133 4.33 -0.33 1.87
CA ILE A 133 4.93 -1.01 0.71
C ILE A 133 4.12 -2.20 0.20
N ALA A 134 2.97 -2.50 0.82
CA ALA A 134 2.12 -3.65 0.46
C ALA A 134 2.95 -4.94 0.30
N ASP A 135 2.79 -5.66 -0.81
CA ASP A 135 3.45 -6.93 -1.12
C ASP A 135 4.72 -6.79 -1.94
N LEU A 136 5.32 -5.60 -1.93
CA LEU A 136 6.37 -5.19 -2.88
C LEU A 136 7.47 -6.24 -3.12
N TYR A 137 7.84 -7.02 -2.12
CA TYR A 137 8.92 -8.01 -2.19
C TYR A 137 8.44 -9.47 -2.12
N PHE A 138 7.14 -9.72 -1.98
CA PHE A 138 6.64 -11.09 -1.94
C PHE A 138 6.79 -11.76 -3.30
N THR A 139 7.71 -12.71 -3.39
CA THR A 139 7.98 -13.46 -4.60
C THR A 139 8.51 -14.84 -4.25
N ARG A 140 8.50 -15.77 -5.22
CA ARG A 140 9.00 -17.13 -5.07
C ARG A 140 10.19 -17.37 -6.02
N PRO A 141 11.12 -18.22 -5.64
CA PRO A 141 12.20 -18.62 -6.56
C PRO A 141 11.64 -19.23 -7.88
N PRO A 142 12.32 -19.01 -9.03
CA PRO A 142 13.54 -18.22 -9.17
C PRO A 142 13.25 -16.72 -9.08
N PHE A 143 14.09 -16.00 -8.32
CA PHE A 143 13.90 -14.55 -8.13
C PHE A 143 14.35 -13.76 -9.34
N GLU A 144 13.59 -12.73 -9.69
CA GLU A 144 14.02 -11.65 -10.58
C GLU A 144 15.02 -10.73 -9.84
N ARG A 145 16.25 -11.22 -9.65
CA ARG A 145 17.27 -10.60 -8.80
C ARG A 145 17.53 -9.14 -9.17
N GLU A 146 17.58 -8.82 -10.46
CA GLU A 146 17.79 -7.44 -10.91
C GLU A 146 16.67 -6.50 -10.43
N LYS A 147 15.41 -6.93 -10.54
CA LYS A 147 14.25 -6.16 -10.02
C LYS A 147 14.32 -6.03 -8.50
N ALA A 148 14.65 -7.11 -7.79
CA ALA A 148 14.78 -7.08 -6.34
C ALA A 148 15.87 -6.11 -5.87
N MET A 149 17.03 -6.09 -6.52
CA MET A 149 18.12 -5.15 -6.18
C MET A 149 17.74 -3.71 -6.49
N LYS A 150 17.05 -3.43 -7.60
CA LYS A 150 16.51 -2.10 -7.92
C LYS A 150 15.48 -1.64 -6.88
N MET A 151 14.60 -2.54 -6.45
CA MET A 151 13.64 -2.28 -5.37
C MET A 151 14.36 -1.88 -4.08
N ILE A 152 15.34 -2.68 -3.62
CA ILE A 152 16.10 -2.41 -2.39
C ILE A 152 16.81 -1.05 -2.49
N GLU A 153 17.41 -0.74 -3.63
CA GLU A 153 18.07 0.55 -3.86
C GLU A 153 17.07 1.72 -3.78
N SER A 154 15.87 1.56 -4.36
CA SER A 154 14.79 2.55 -4.25
C SER A 154 14.35 2.74 -2.81
N LEU A 155 14.10 1.65 -2.07
CA LEU A 155 13.72 1.72 -0.66
C LEU A 155 14.78 2.39 0.23
N ARG A 156 16.06 2.18 -0.06
CA ARG A 156 17.17 2.86 0.66
C ARG A 156 17.12 4.38 0.52
N ARG A 157 16.70 4.88 -0.63
CA ARG A 157 16.65 6.34 -0.93
C ARG A 157 15.44 7.04 -0.34
N ILE A 158 14.39 6.32 0.00
CA ILE A 158 13.18 6.93 0.58
C ILE A 158 13.50 7.49 1.95
N ASP A 159 13.11 8.74 2.18
CA ASP A 159 13.17 9.36 3.51
C ASP A 159 11.99 8.86 4.35
N THR A 160 12.26 7.89 5.23
CA THR A 160 11.29 7.26 6.11
C THR A 160 11.98 6.62 7.31
N LYS A 161 11.26 6.47 8.42
CA LYS A 161 11.75 5.76 9.60
C LYS A 161 11.35 4.29 9.61
N TYR A 162 10.11 4.01 9.13
CA TYR A 162 9.51 2.68 9.19
C TYR A 162 8.93 2.27 7.86
N PHE A 163 9.04 0.99 7.54
CA PHE A 163 8.26 0.36 6.49
C PHE A 163 7.08 -0.42 7.08
N VAL A 164 5.94 -0.36 6.40
CA VAL A 164 4.71 -1.05 6.77
C VAL A 164 4.35 -2.02 5.64
N ILE A 165 4.17 -3.29 5.98
CA ILE A 165 4.00 -4.40 5.05
C ILE A 165 2.57 -4.94 5.15
N SER A 166 1.98 -5.35 4.04
CA SER A 166 0.71 -6.07 4.04
C SER A 166 0.90 -7.54 4.46
N HIS A 167 -0.20 -8.21 4.83
CA HIS A 167 -0.25 -9.62 5.24
C HIS A 167 0.66 -10.02 6.42
N GLN A 168 1.24 -9.06 7.14
CA GLN A 168 2.05 -9.32 8.32
C GLN A 168 1.21 -9.18 9.59
N GLU A 169 1.17 -10.23 10.41
CA GLU A 169 0.40 -10.26 11.66
C GLU A 169 1.13 -9.60 12.83
N ASP A 170 2.47 -9.83 12.90
CA ASP A 170 3.31 -9.29 13.98
C ASP A 170 3.73 -7.84 13.70
N GLU A 171 4.87 -7.40 14.17
CA GLU A 171 5.42 -6.05 14.09
C GLU A 171 5.11 -5.34 12.74
N LYS A 172 4.01 -4.62 12.68
CA LYS A 172 3.48 -4.02 11.43
C LYS A 172 4.39 -2.93 10.86
N ALA A 173 5.01 -2.15 11.72
CA ALA A 173 5.95 -1.08 11.37
C ALA A 173 7.39 -1.54 11.66
N ILE A 174 8.15 -1.84 10.62
CA ILE A 174 9.52 -2.35 10.72
C ILE A 174 10.51 -1.19 10.52
N PRO A 175 11.51 -1.00 11.41
CA PRO A 175 12.55 -0.01 11.20
C PRO A 175 13.23 -0.17 9.84
N LYS A 176 13.46 0.96 9.15
CA LYS A 176 14.01 0.97 7.79
C LYS A 176 15.26 0.12 7.63
N ASP A 177 16.25 0.31 8.50
CA ASP A 177 17.55 -0.38 8.40
C ASP A 177 17.40 -1.89 8.62
N LYS A 178 16.48 -2.31 9.50
CA LYS A 178 16.16 -3.72 9.74
C LYS A 178 15.62 -4.35 8.47
N LEU A 179 14.56 -3.77 7.87
CA LEU A 179 13.95 -4.32 6.65
C LEU A 179 14.95 -4.37 5.49
N ILE A 180 15.72 -3.30 5.25
CA ILE A 180 16.70 -3.25 4.16
C ILE A 180 17.77 -4.35 4.34
N THR A 181 18.19 -4.61 5.57
CA THR A 181 19.16 -5.67 5.87
C THR A 181 18.56 -7.05 5.58
N GLU A 182 17.34 -7.30 6.04
CA GLU A 182 16.64 -8.58 5.84
C GLU A 182 16.37 -8.85 4.35
N LEU A 183 15.87 -7.85 3.59
CA LEU A 183 15.65 -7.98 2.15
C LEU A 183 16.96 -8.23 1.39
N THR A 184 18.04 -7.52 1.77
CA THR A 184 19.34 -7.71 1.14
C THR A 184 19.86 -9.14 1.37
N ALA A 185 19.71 -9.69 2.57
CA ALA A 185 20.09 -11.06 2.88
C ALA A 185 19.21 -12.08 2.13
N TYR A 186 17.88 -11.84 2.08
CA TYR A 186 16.91 -12.72 1.42
C TYR A 186 17.19 -12.88 -0.09
N PHE A 187 17.43 -11.80 -0.80
CA PHE A 187 17.64 -11.83 -2.26
C PHE A 187 19.10 -12.13 -2.68
N ASN A 188 20.04 -12.27 -1.74
CA ASN A 188 21.40 -12.69 -1.99
C ASN A 188 21.67 -14.20 -1.80
N GLN A 189 20.63 -14.96 -1.44
CA GLN A 189 20.71 -16.43 -1.28
C GLN A 189 20.84 -17.17 -2.59
#